data_dddc81d6d96d6c5478c8fb493ef0287d
#
_entry.id   dddc81d6d96d6c5478c8fb493ef0287d
#
_cell.length_a   1.000
_cell.length_b   1.000
_cell.length_c   1.000
_cell.angle_alpha   90.00
_cell.angle_beta   90.00
_cell.angle_gamma   90.00
#
_symmetry.space_group_name_H-M   'P 1'
#
loop_
_entity.id
_entity.type
_entity.pdbx_description
1 polymer ?
#
loop_
_entity_poly.entity_id
_entity_poly.type
_entity_poly.pdbx_seq_one_letter_code
_entity_poly.pdbx_strand_id
1 'polypeptide(L)'
;DLARLTGMSETTFSHAFKASTGIPPHRWHMHARIGRAQEMLLASGTSIPDVAAAAGFSDQAHFTRVFKKIVGTTPAAWLRG
;
A
#
# COMPACT_ATOMS: atom_id res chain seq x y z
N ASP A 1 17.36 2.50 -3.83
CA ASP A 1 16.44 3.31 -3.08
C ASP A 1 16.56 4.77 -3.46
N LEU A 2 15.48 5.32 -3.98
CA LEU A 2 15.48 6.67 -4.51
C LEU A 2 15.79 7.73 -3.46
N ALA A 3 15.23 7.58 -2.27
CA ALA A 3 15.47 8.56 -1.21
C ALA A 3 16.93 8.58 -0.80
N ARG A 4 17.54 7.41 -0.74
CA ARG A 4 18.94 7.30 -0.37
C ARG A 4 19.85 7.87 -1.45
N LEU A 5 19.50 7.61 -2.71
CA LEU A 5 20.33 8.08 -3.82
C LEU A 5 20.40 9.59 -3.88
N THR A 6 19.32 10.24 -3.61
CA THR A 6 19.21 11.68 -3.78
C THR A 6 19.53 12.46 -2.52
N GLY A 7 19.50 11.82 -1.36
CA GLY A 7 19.62 12.52 -0.09
C GLY A 7 18.46 13.44 0.18
N MET A 8 17.36 13.27 -0.53
CA MET A 8 16.18 14.09 -0.34
C MET A 8 15.46 13.75 0.95
N SER A 9 14.80 14.74 1.53
CA SER A 9 13.87 14.49 2.62
C SER A 9 12.68 13.72 2.08
N GLU A 10 11.94 13.08 2.97
CA GLU A 10 10.75 12.36 2.58
C GLU A 10 9.76 13.24 1.84
N THR A 11 9.60 14.48 2.30
CA THR A 11 8.70 15.42 1.66
C THR A 11 9.16 15.75 0.24
N THR A 12 10.44 15.99 0.07
CA THR A 12 11.00 16.30 -1.25
C THR A 12 10.84 15.12 -2.19
N PHE A 13 11.06 13.91 -1.69
CA PHE A 13 10.88 12.71 -2.49
C PHE A 13 9.43 12.57 -2.94
N SER A 14 8.48 12.78 -2.04
CA SER A 14 7.06 12.68 -2.37
C SER A 14 6.68 13.69 -3.45
N HIS A 15 7.24 14.89 -3.38
CA HIS A 15 6.99 15.93 -4.38
C HIS A 15 7.50 15.51 -5.76
N ALA A 16 8.71 14.99 -5.81
CA ALA A 16 9.30 14.52 -7.05
C ALA A 16 8.50 13.35 -7.63
N PHE A 17 8.05 12.45 -6.78
CA PHE A 17 7.25 11.32 -7.21
C PHE A 17 5.97 11.80 -7.88
N LYS A 18 5.27 12.76 -7.27
CA LYS A 18 4.05 13.31 -7.82
C LYS A 18 4.30 13.92 -9.20
N ALA A 19 5.38 14.67 -9.34
CA ALA A 19 5.70 15.31 -10.60
C ALA A 19 5.96 14.27 -11.70
N SER A 20 6.57 13.14 -11.34
CA SER A 20 6.91 12.10 -12.31
C SER A 20 5.73 11.24 -12.69
N THR A 21 4.85 10.91 -11.74
CA THR A 21 3.80 9.93 -11.94
C THR A 21 2.41 10.53 -12.02
N GLY A 22 2.24 11.76 -11.56
CA GLY A 22 0.92 12.37 -11.46
C GLY A 22 0.10 11.91 -10.27
N ILE A 23 0.65 11.08 -9.40
CA ILE A 23 -0.05 10.57 -8.22
C ILE A 23 0.28 11.45 -7.02
N PRO A 24 -0.74 11.99 -6.32
CA PRO A 24 -0.51 12.77 -5.11
C PRO A 24 0.23 11.94 -4.05
N PRO A 25 1.09 12.56 -3.21
CA PRO A 25 1.85 11.81 -2.20
C PRO A 25 0.99 10.95 -1.30
N HIS A 26 -0.18 11.46 -0.91
CA HIS A 26 -1.12 10.70 -0.09
C HIS A 26 -1.50 9.37 -0.76
N ARG A 27 -1.83 9.41 -2.03
CA ARG A 27 -2.19 8.20 -2.77
C ARG A 27 -1.01 7.26 -2.95
N TRP A 28 0.16 7.82 -3.14
CA TRP A 28 1.36 7.00 -3.25
C TRP A 28 1.59 6.20 -1.97
N HIS A 29 1.39 6.82 -0.80
CA HIS A 29 1.52 6.11 0.46
C HIS A 29 0.51 4.98 0.58
N MET A 30 -0.72 5.20 0.14
CA MET A 30 -1.74 4.16 0.15
C MET A 30 -1.37 3.00 -0.77
N HIS A 31 -0.87 3.31 -1.96
CA HIS A 31 -0.41 2.27 -2.88
C HIS A 31 0.74 1.45 -2.28
N ALA A 32 1.66 2.10 -1.61
CA ALA A 32 2.78 1.41 -0.96
C ALA A 32 2.28 0.48 0.14
N ARG A 33 1.31 0.93 0.94
CA ARG A 33 0.71 0.10 1.98
C ARG A 33 0.02 -1.12 1.41
N ILE A 34 -0.73 -0.94 0.33
CA ILE A 34 -1.43 -2.04 -0.32
C ILE A 34 -0.43 -3.03 -0.93
N GLY A 35 0.64 -2.55 -1.55
CA GLY A 35 1.68 -3.44 -2.07
C GLY A 35 2.30 -4.29 -0.99
N ARG A 36 2.59 -3.69 0.16
CA ARG A 36 3.12 -4.43 1.30
C ARG A 36 2.11 -5.44 1.82
N ALA A 37 0.82 -5.07 1.86
CA ALA A 37 -0.22 -5.97 2.29
C ALA A 37 -0.33 -7.18 1.36
N GLN A 38 -0.21 -6.97 0.06
CA GLN A 38 -0.24 -8.06 -0.90
C GLN A 38 0.87 -9.08 -0.64
N GLU A 39 2.08 -8.60 -0.33
CA GLU A 39 3.18 -9.47 0.01
C GLU A 39 2.88 -10.27 1.28
N MET A 40 2.33 -9.60 2.30
CA MET A 40 1.99 -10.26 3.55
C MET A 40 0.88 -11.29 3.37
N LEU A 41 -0.09 -11.01 2.50
CA LEU A 41 -1.18 -11.94 2.24
C LEU A 41 -0.70 -13.23 1.60
N LEU A 42 0.40 -13.19 0.88
CA LEU A 42 0.97 -14.37 0.26
C LEU A 42 1.76 -15.23 1.24
N ALA A 43 2.08 -14.71 2.42
CA ALA A 43 2.80 -15.45 3.44
C ALA A 43 1.85 -16.42 4.15
N SER A 44 2.36 -17.62 4.44
CA SER A 44 1.57 -18.64 5.14
C SER A 44 1.20 -18.21 6.55
N GLY A 45 0.00 -18.53 6.95
CA GLY A 45 -0.44 -18.34 8.34
C GLY A 45 -0.86 -16.92 8.66
N THR A 46 -0.97 -16.05 7.69
CA THR A 46 -1.38 -14.66 7.92
C THR A 46 -2.86 -14.49 7.60
N SER A 47 -3.61 -13.88 8.52
CA SER A 47 -5.02 -13.60 8.29
C SER A 47 -5.19 -12.21 7.70
N ILE A 48 -6.33 -11.99 7.04
CA ILE A 48 -6.63 -10.68 6.46
C ILE A 48 -6.69 -9.58 7.53
N PRO A 49 -7.36 -9.79 8.69
CA PRO A 49 -7.32 -8.77 9.74
C PRO A 49 -5.91 -8.46 10.24
N ASP A 50 -5.06 -9.46 10.36
CA ASP A 50 -3.68 -9.24 10.78
C ASP A 50 -2.90 -8.42 9.76
N VAL A 51 -3.10 -8.70 8.48
CA VAL A 51 -2.45 -7.95 7.41
C VAL A 51 -2.93 -6.50 7.43
N ALA A 52 -4.22 -6.27 7.61
CA ALA A 52 -4.75 -4.92 7.67
C ALA A 52 -4.08 -4.10 8.77
N ALA A 53 -3.96 -4.68 9.96
CA ALA A 53 -3.31 -4.00 11.08
C ALA A 53 -1.83 -3.75 10.81
N ALA A 54 -1.13 -4.75 10.29
CA ALA A 54 0.29 -4.64 10.01
C ALA A 54 0.59 -3.63 8.89
N ALA A 55 -0.33 -3.48 7.95
CA ALA A 55 -0.17 -2.53 6.87
C ALA A 55 -0.53 -1.09 7.28
N GLY A 56 -0.97 -0.89 8.52
CA GLY A 56 -1.23 0.44 9.04
C GLY A 56 -2.64 0.94 8.91
N PHE A 57 -3.60 0.05 8.67
CA PHE A 57 -5.01 0.44 8.58
C PHE A 57 -5.67 0.34 9.95
N SER A 58 -6.60 1.25 10.21
CA SER A 58 -7.28 1.30 11.51
C SER A 58 -8.24 0.13 11.72
N ASP A 59 -8.81 -0.39 10.63
CA ASP A 59 -9.69 -1.55 10.72
C ASP A 59 -9.70 -2.29 9.37
N GLN A 60 -10.25 -3.51 9.40
CA GLN A 60 -10.27 -4.35 8.21
C GLN A 60 -11.21 -3.79 7.13
N ALA A 61 -12.30 -3.17 7.53
CA ALA A 61 -13.24 -2.61 6.55
C ALA A 61 -12.57 -1.51 5.72
N HIS A 62 -11.81 -0.64 6.37
CA HIS A 62 -11.05 0.40 5.68
C HIS A 62 -10.03 -0.22 4.73
N PHE A 63 -9.29 -1.21 5.21
CA PHE A 63 -8.31 -1.92 4.40
C PHE A 63 -8.97 -2.53 3.16
N THR A 64 -10.10 -3.21 3.34
CA THR A 64 -10.79 -3.87 2.23
C THR A 64 -11.23 -2.86 1.17
N ARG A 65 -11.76 -1.72 1.61
CA ARG A 65 -12.19 -0.68 0.66
C ARG A 65 -11.03 -0.13 -0.14
N VAL A 66 -9.91 0.18 0.53
CA VAL A 66 -8.73 0.72 -0.15
C VAL A 66 -8.13 -0.32 -1.08
N PHE A 67 -8.03 -1.57 -0.61
CA PHE A 67 -7.50 -2.65 -1.42
C PHE A 67 -8.32 -2.82 -2.70
N LYS A 68 -9.64 -2.87 -2.57
CA LYS A 68 -10.51 -3.03 -3.72
C LYS A 68 -10.38 -1.86 -4.68
N LYS A 69 -10.23 -0.65 -4.16
CA LYS A 69 -10.08 0.54 -5.00
C LYS A 69 -8.80 0.52 -5.80
N ILE A 70 -7.69 0.05 -5.19
CA ILE A 70 -6.38 0.08 -5.82
C ILE A 70 -6.16 -1.16 -6.68
N VAL A 71 -6.49 -2.33 -6.17
CA VAL A 71 -6.21 -3.60 -6.84
C VAL A 71 -7.34 -4.00 -7.79
N GLY A 72 -8.58 -3.61 -7.49
CA GLY A 72 -9.72 -3.91 -8.32
C GLY A 72 -10.59 -5.05 -7.80
N THR A 73 -10.17 -5.71 -6.72
CA THR A 73 -10.93 -6.81 -6.12
C THR A 73 -10.63 -6.85 -4.63
N THR A 74 -11.43 -7.61 -3.88
CA THR A 74 -11.21 -7.74 -2.45
C THR A 74 -9.98 -8.59 -2.16
N PRO A 75 -9.38 -8.44 -0.96
CA PRO A 75 -8.23 -9.27 -0.60
C PRO A 75 -8.53 -10.77 -0.67
N ALA A 76 -9.70 -11.19 -0.22
CA ALA A 76 -10.07 -12.60 -0.27
C ALA A 76 -10.19 -13.11 -1.70
N ALA A 77 -10.84 -12.35 -2.56
CA ALA A 77 -10.98 -12.71 -3.97
C ALA A 77 -9.63 -12.72 -4.68
N TRP A 78 -8.78 -11.76 -4.34
CA TRP A 78 -7.44 -11.69 -4.92
C TRP A 78 -6.60 -12.91 -4.57
N LEU A 79 -6.73 -13.39 -3.33
CA LEU A 79 -6.00 -14.59 -2.91
C LEU A 79 -6.50 -15.85 -3.60
N ARG A 80 -7.79 -15.91 -3.89
CA ARG A 80 -8.34 -17.08 -4.59
C ARG A 80 -7.92 -17.12 -6.06
N GLY A 81 -7.56 -15.99 -6.58
CA GLY A 81 -7.07 -15.91 -7.87
C GLY A 81 -7.30 -15.59 -8.99
#